data_db7d8132163eea110ecdf1a7f2504bdc
#
_entry.id   db7d8132163eea110ecdf1a7f2504bdc
#
_cell.length_a   1.000
_cell.length_b   1.000
_cell.length_c   1.000
_cell.angle_alpha   90.00
_cell.angle_beta   90.00
_cell.angle_gamma   90.00
#
_symmetry.space_group_name_H-M   'P 1'
#
loop_
_entity.id
_entity.type
_entity.pdbx_description
1 polymer ?
#
loop_
_entity_poly.entity_id
_entity_poly.type
_entity_poly.pdbx_seq_one_letter_code
_entity_poly.pdbx_strand_id
1 'polypeptide(L)'
;MANVAKTMLRFLKRSGHDVTIADDVGQTHHATLTRIEELVSVRDDGSFTFGYCKSCDWAGSARRARGKARRDAIAHLPDCPGKGKVRIGVSEDSLIVSG
;
A
#
# COMPACT_ATOMS: atom_id res chain seq x y z
N MET A 1 -27.15 -21.55 -0.80
CA MET A 1 -26.82 -20.89 0.47
C MET A 1 -25.35 -20.67 0.60
N ALA A 2 -24.53 -21.71 0.50
CA ALA A 2 -23.09 -21.56 0.60
C ALA A 2 -22.54 -20.60 -0.46
N ASN A 3 -23.14 -20.59 -1.63
CA ASN A 3 -22.66 -19.73 -2.72
C ASN A 3 -22.81 -18.26 -2.40
N VAL A 4 -23.87 -17.88 -1.70
CA VAL A 4 -24.07 -16.49 -1.32
C VAL A 4 -22.99 -16.06 -0.35
N ALA A 5 -22.70 -16.89 0.64
CA ALA A 5 -21.64 -16.57 1.60
C ALA A 5 -20.29 -16.45 0.93
N LYS A 6 -19.97 -17.35 0.01
CA LYS A 6 -18.71 -17.28 -0.72
C LYS A 6 -18.62 -16.02 -1.55
N THR A 7 -19.70 -15.62 -2.17
CA THR A 7 -19.73 -14.39 -2.96
C THR A 7 -19.45 -13.18 -2.10
N MET A 8 -20.06 -13.12 -0.93
CA MET A 8 -19.83 -12.01 -0.02
C MET A 8 -18.39 -11.98 0.47
N LEU A 9 -17.81 -13.11 0.81
CA LEU A 9 -16.42 -13.17 1.24
C LEU A 9 -15.49 -12.69 0.14
N ARG A 10 -15.76 -13.10 -1.10
CA ARG A 10 -14.96 -12.68 -2.23
C ARG A 10 -15.05 -11.18 -2.44
N PHE A 11 -16.23 -10.64 -2.29
CA PHE A 11 -16.45 -9.21 -2.41
C PHE A 11 -15.67 -8.45 -1.35
N LEU A 12 -15.68 -8.92 -0.12
CA LEU A 12 -14.95 -8.28 0.97
C LEU A 12 -13.45 -8.31 0.71
N LYS A 13 -12.92 -9.39 0.15
CA LYS A 13 -11.51 -9.47 -0.17
C LYS A 13 -11.10 -8.45 -1.21
N ARG A 14 -12.02 -8.07 -2.08
CA ARG A 14 -11.73 -7.10 -3.12
C ARG A 14 -11.71 -5.67 -2.60
N SER A 15 -12.25 -5.43 -1.41
CA SER A 15 -12.32 -4.08 -0.87
C SER A 15 -11.01 -3.62 -0.24
N GLY A 16 -9.99 -4.48 -0.20
CA GLY A 16 -8.71 -4.06 0.30
C GLY A 16 -7.83 -5.23 0.69
N HIS A 17 -6.56 -4.96 0.78
CA HIS A 17 -5.52 -5.90 1.17
C HIS A 17 -4.84 -5.33 2.40
N ASP A 18 -4.69 -6.16 3.44
CA ASP A 18 -4.10 -5.72 4.69
C ASP A 18 -2.57 -5.71 4.55
N VAL A 19 -1.96 -4.58 4.88
CA VAL A 19 -0.51 -4.42 4.83
C VAL A 19 -0.02 -3.88 6.17
N THR A 20 1.24 -4.13 6.48
CA THR A 20 1.90 -3.58 7.66
C THR A 20 2.86 -2.49 7.20
N ILE A 21 2.65 -1.28 7.70
CA ILE A 21 3.46 -0.12 7.33
C ILE A 21 4.06 0.51 8.57
N ALA A 22 5.09 1.33 8.37
CA ALA A 22 5.70 2.07 9.47
C ALA A 22 5.25 3.52 9.43
N ASP A 23 5.11 4.14 10.59
CA ASP A 23 4.88 5.57 10.67
C ASP A 23 6.23 6.30 10.72
N ASP A 24 6.19 7.63 10.90
CA ASP A 24 7.40 8.45 10.84
C ASP A 24 8.28 8.31 12.08
N VAL A 25 7.82 7.62 13.12
CA VAL A 25 8.68 7.33 14.27
C VAL A 25 9.07 5.85 14.35
N GLY A 26 8.76 5.08 13.30
CA GLY A 26 9.18 3.69 13.19
C GLY A 26 8.24 2.67 13.78
N GLN A 27 7.09 3.08 14.29
CA GLN A 27 6.09 2.13 14.78
C GLN A 27 5.32 1.54 13.62
N THR A 28 4.95 0.27 13.75
CA THR A 28 4.23 -0.42 12.69
C THR A 28 2.73 -0.38 12.93
N HIS A 29 1.98 -0.32 11.85
CA HIS A 29 0.53 -0.28 11.87
C HIS A 29 -0.02 -1.15 10.76
N HIS A 30 -1.19 -1.71 11.00
CA HIS A 30 -1.94 -2.37 9.94
C HIS A 30 -2.74 -1.33 9.18
N ALA A 31 -2.72 -1.43 7.87
CA ALA A 31 -3.47 -0.53 7.01
C ALA A 31 -4.08 -1.33 5.88
N THR A 32 -5.13 -0.80 5.29
CA THR A 32 -5.77 -1.42 4.15
C THR A 32 -5.24 -0.79 2.87
N LEU A 33 -4.68 -1.62 2.01
CA LEU A 33 -4.27 -1.20 0.67
C LEU A 33 -5.53 -1.08 -0.17
N THR A 34 -6.00 0.14 -0.35
CA THR A 34 -7.25 0.40 -1.05
C THR A 34 -7.07 0.34 -2.55
N ARG A 35 -5.93 0.81 -3.03
CA ARG A 35 -5.68 0.94 -4.45
C ARG A 35 -4.17 0.90 -4.71
N ILE A 36 -3.80 0.40 -5.86
CA ILE A 36 -2.40 0.40 -6.32
C ILE A 36 -2.30 1.33 -7.52
N GLU A 37 -1.32 2.23 -7.49
CA GLU A 37 -1.09 3.18 -8.58
C GLU A 37 0.29 2.95 -9.17
N GLU A 38 0.44 3.31 -10.44
CA GLU A 38 1.74 3.27 -11.09
C GLU A 38 2.67 4.31 -10.48
N LEU A 39 3.98 4.08 -10.58
CA LEU A 39 4.96 4.98 -9.99
C LEU A 39 4.86 6.41 -10.52
N VAL A 40 4.37 6.58 -11.75
CA VAL A 40 4.27 7.90 -12.37
C VAL A 40 2.98 8.62 -12.04
N SER A 41 2.12 8.02 -11.22
CA SER A 41 0.84 8.64 -10.88
C SER A 41 1.05 9.98 -10.19
N VAL A 42 0.23 10.95 -10.59
CA VAL A 42 0.22 12.29 -9.99
C VAL A 42 -1.09 12.59 -9.28
N ARG A 43 -1.87 11.56 -9.01
CA ARG A 43 -3.12 11.73 -8.29
C ARG A 43 -2.84 12.25 -6.88
N ASP A 44 -3.81 12.92 -6.32
CA ASP A 44 -3.64 13.61 -5.04
C ASP A 44 -4.81 13.31 -4.11
N ASP A 45 -5.26 12.07 -4.10
CA ASP A 45 -6.36 11.64 -3.26
C ASP A 45 -5.91 10.46 -2.39
N GLY A 46 -6.77 10.08 -1.45
CA GLY A 46 -6.44 9.05 -0.47
C GLY A 46 -5.92 9.66 0.82
N SER A 47 -5.97 8.92 1.90
CA SER A 47 -5.52 9.41 3.20
C SER A 47 -4.01 9.43 3.31
N PHE A 48 -3.36 8.39 2.81
CA PHE A 48 -1.89 8.37 2.77
C PHE A 48 -1.45 7.34 1.72
N THR A 49 -0.16 7.41 1.39
CA THR A 49 0.44 6.51 0.40
C THR A 49 1.66 5.83 1.00
N PHE A 50 2.15 4.83 0.31
CA PHE A 50 3.37 4.12 0.71
C PHE A 50 3.92 3.39 -0.51
N GLY A 51 5.23 3.11 -0.49
CA GLY A 51 5.81 2.24 -1.51
C GLY A 51 5.27 0.83 -1.34
N TYR A 52 5.00 0.16 -2.44
CA TYR A 52 4.46 -1.19 -2.40
C TYR A 52 5.11 -2.03 -3.48
N CYS A 53 5.36 -3.29 -3.19
CA CYS A 53 5.92 -4.21 -4.18
C CYS A 53 4.96 -5.37 -4.42
N LYS A 54 4.48 -5.47 -5.65
CA LYS A 54 3.57 -6.54 -6.05
C LYS A 54 4.27 -7.91 -6.07
N SER A 55 5.59 -7.90 -6.23
CA SER A 55 6.34 -9.16 -6.34
C SER A 55 6.53 -9.86 -5.01
N CYS A 56 6.72 -9.11 -3.93
CA CYS A 56 7.01 -9.70 -2.62
C CYS A 56 6.14 -9.17 -1.50
N ASP A 57 5.16 -8.35 -1.82
CA ASP A 57 4.20 -7.77 -0.87
C ASP A 57 4.85 -6.87 0.17
N TRP A 58 6.01 -6.30 -0.15
CA TRP A 58 6.66 -5.33 0.72
C TRP A 58 5.88 -4.02 0.72
N ALA A 59 5.77 -3.41 1.89
CA ALA A 59 5.15 -2.10 2.04
C ALA A 59 6.10 -1.20 2.81
N GLY A 60 6.29 0.01 2.31
CA GLY A 60 7.16 1.00 2.93
C GLY A 60 6.44 1.82 3.98
N SER A 61 7.10 2.90 4.41
CA SER A 61 6.54 3.79 5.41
C SER A 61 5.36 4.58 4.86
N ALA A 62 4.43 4.92 5.75
CA ALA A 62 3.29 5.78 5.38
C ALA A 62 3.79 7.17 5.02
N ARG A 63 3.33 7.69 3.89
CA ARG A 63 3.72 9.01 3.39
C ARG A 63 2.49 9.76 2.93
N ARG A 64 2.47 11.06 3.14
CA ARG A 64 1.44 11.89 2.55
C ARG A 64 1.73 12.15 1.09
N ALA A 65 2.99 12.41 0.77
CA ALA A 65 3.39 12.78 -0.57
C ALA A 65 3.71 11.54 -1.40
N ARG A 66 3.11 11.44 -2.57
CA ARG A 66 3.38 10.33 -3.48
C ARG A 66 4.83 10.29 -3.94
N GLY A 67 5.48 11.45 -4.03
CA GLY A 67 6.88 11.50 -4.38
C GLY A 67 7.77 10.74 -3.41
N LYS A 68 7.46 10.83 -2.12
CA LYS A 68 8.22 10.10 -1.11
C LYS A 68 7.91 8.61 -1.16
N ALA A 69 6.65 8.24 -1.39
CA ALA A 69 6.28 6.84 -1.55
C ALA A 69 6.97 6.24 -2.77
N ARG A 70 7.03 7.00 -3.87
CA ARG A 70 7.72 6.56 -5.08
C ARG A 70 9.20 6.31 -4.81
N ARG A 71 9.83 7.22 -4.07
CA ARG A 71 11.24 7.10 -3.72
C ARG A 71 11.49 5.86 -2.87
N ASP A 72 10.62 5.60 -1.90
CA ASP A 72 10.72 4.42 -1.07
C ASP A 72 10.58 3.13 -1.90
N ALA A 73 9.65 3.13 -2.84
CA ALA A 73 9.42 1.98 -3.71
C ALA A 73 10.65 1.69 -4.56
N ILE A 74 11.25 2.73 -5.13
CA ILE A 74 12.45 2.56 -5.94
C ILE A 74 13.62 2.08 -5.09
N ALA A 75 13.73 2.60 -3.87
CA ALA A 75 14.81 2.19 -2.96
C ALA A 75 14.69 0.72 -2.56
N HIS A 76 13.50 0.14 -2.63
CA HIS A 76 13.31 -1.27 -2.32
C HIS A 76 13.87 -2.20 -3.40
N LEU A 77 14.01 -1.72 -4.64
CA LEU A 77 14.39 -2.58 -5.76
C LEU A 77 15.62 -3.46 -5.50
N PRO A 78 16.74 -2.93 -4.97
CA PRO A 78 17.90 -3.78 -4.73
C PRO A 78 17.67 -4.84 -3.65
N ASP A 79 16.70 -4.65 -2.79
CA ASP A 79 16.42 -5.58 -1.70
C ASP A 79 15.27 -6.54 -2.02
N CYS A 80 14.64 -6.40 -3.16
CA CYS A 80 13.48 -7.20 -3.52
C CYS A 80 13.89 -8.63 -3.87
N PRO A 81 13.34 -9.64 -3.18
CA PRO A 81 13.64 -11.03 -3.53
C PRO A 81 12.89 -11.53 -4.77
N GLY A 82 12.01 -10.70 -5.31
CA GLY A 82 11.21 -11.06 -6.48
C GLY A 82 11.60 -10.26 -7.69
N LYS A 83 10.60 -9.91 -8.51
CA LYS A 83 10.83 -9.25 -9.79
C LYS A 83 10.85 -7.74 -9.73
N GLY A 84 10.75 -7.15 -8.55
CA GLY A 84 10.83 -5.71 -8.40
C GLY A 84 9.66 -4.94 -9.01
N LYS A 85 8.46 -5.50 -8.95
CA LYS A 85 7.28 -4.82 -9.49
C LYS A 85 6.76 -3.80 -8.49
N VAL A 86 7.52 -2.73 -8.29
CA VAL A 86 7.19 -1.72 -7.30
C VAL A 86 6.13 -0.77 -7.83
N ARG A 87 5.30 -0.29 -6.90
CA ARG A 87 4.15 0.57 -7.20
C ARG A 87 3.94 1.51 -6.02
N ILE A 88 2.92 2.36 -6.13
CA ILE A 88 2.48 3.21 -5.02
C ILE A 88 1.20 2.60 -4.47
N GLY A 89 1.19 2.29 -3.18
CA GLY A 89 -0.01 1.86 -2.49
C GLY A 89 -0.74 3.06 -1.92
N VAL A 90 -2.06 3.02 -1.92
CA VAL A 90 -2.90 4.09 -1.40
C VAL A 90 -3.84 3.49 -0.37
N SER A 91 -4.00 4.18 0.75
CA SER A 91 -4.94 3.79 1.79
C SER A 91 -5.87 4.94 2.12
N GLU A 92 -7.10 4.57 2.50
CA GLU A 92 -8.09 5.53 3.00
C GLU A 92 -8.19 5.52 4.52
N ASP A 93 -7.38 4.70 5.18
CA ASP A 93 -7.42 4.60 6.63
C ASP A 93 -6.95 5.91 7.26
N SER A 94 -7.51 6.21 8.44
CA SER A 94 -7.06 7.34 9.23
C SER A 94 -5.78 6.97 9.94
N LEU A 95 -4.68 7.60 9.54
CA LEU A 95 -3.38 7.36 10.15
C LEU A 95 -2.65 8.69 10.16
N ILE A 96 -2.11 9.05 11.31
CA ILE A 96 -1.36 10.30 11.43
C ILE A 96 0.02 10.07 10.85
N VAL A 97 0.33 10.79 9.78
CA VAL A 97 1.62 10.71 9.13
C VAL A 97 2.13 12.12 8.86
N SER A 98 3.41 12.29 8.92
CA SER A 98 4.04 13.56 8.58
C SER A 98 4.86 13.39 7.32
N GLY A 99 4.57 14.22 6.38
CA GLY A 99 5.31 14.29 5.17
C GLY A 99 5.30 13.16 4.24
#